data_a1ae5e4a5fc54563e431947307feeee5
#
_entry.id   a1ae5e4a5fc54563e431947307feeee5
#
_cell.length_a   1.000
_cell.length_b   1.000
_cell.length_c   1.000
_cell.angle_alpha   90.00
_cell.angle_beta   90.00
_cell.angle_gamma   90.00
#
_symmetry.space_group_name_H-M   'P 1'
#
loop_
_entity.id
_entity.type
_entity.pdbx_description
1 polymer ?
#
loop_
_entity_poly.entity_id
_entity_poly.type
_entity_poly.pdbx_seq_one_letter_code
_entity_poly.pdbx_strand_id
1 'polypeptide(L)'
;VLTMLKAALRVLATATLATAALAPTAASASPTAPIPAPAPAPAAAAPALDTAPCGPVGAYRSWDWWRTTTNPLIADTVRETAVSERWQWRHDTNTLWRGDTRENVTDLFEQGFTPRGDAMIPLAEYIVKGGGQNSAHVSTTCEKWVAQKFATYGAAKTGWVYEIDAPGGIDVNATAALNRYESPYLWNKEIDFPGGIEGRYIKQACKFHLTKTDPQTKVNTYENLGCKTNERFRPERQAGLEMPAQR
;
A
#
# COMPACT_ATOMS: atom_id res chain seq x y z
N VAL A 1 27.03 -8.97 -34.14
CA VAL A 1 28.27 -9.72 -33.82
C VAL A 1 28.17 -10.18 -32.36
N LEU A 2 28.14 -11.47 -32.26
CA LEU A 2 28.05 -12.33 -31.07
C LEU A 2 29.24 -12.14 -30.12
N THR A 3 29.08 -12.20 -28.84
CA THR A 3 29.99 -12.97 -27.97
C THR A 3 29.29 -13.35 -26.65
N MET A 4 29.04 -14.64 -26.50
CA MET A 4 28.66 -15.32 -25.26
C MET A 4 29.89 -15.41 -24.33
N LEU A 5 29.69 -15.18 -23.03
CA LEU A 5 30.66 -15.60 -22.02
C LEU A 5 29.97 -16.50 -21.00
N LYS A 6 30.28 -17.81 -21.07
CA LYS A 6 29.92 -18.83 -20.09
C LYS A 6 30.92 -18.76 -18.93
N ALA A 7 30.45 -18.56 -17.70
CA ALA A 7 31.24 -18.76 -16.49
C ALA A 7 30.84 -20.09 -15.84
N ALA A 8 31.79 -21.01 -15.77
CA ALA A 8 31.66 -22.32 -15.14
C ALA A 8 31.96 -22.21 -13.64
N LEU A 9 31.03 -22.68 -12.79
CA LEU A 9 31.19 -22.77 -11.34
C LEU A 9 31.85 -24.13 -11.02
N ARG A 10 33.07 -24.11 -10.47
CA ARG A 10 33.76 -25.30 -9.93
C ARG A 10 33.41 -25.46 -8.47
N VAL A 11 32.80 -26.59 -8.13
CA VAL A 11 32.56 -27.04 -6.76
C VAL A 11 33.80 -27.81 -6.31
N LEU A 12 34.50 -27.35 -5.28
CA LEU A 12 35.52 -28.10 -4.56
C LEU A 12 34.87 -28.83 -3.39
N ALA A 13 34.91 -30.15 -3.42
CA ALA A 13 34.56 -30.99 -2.28
C ALA A 13 35.85 -31.25 -1.45
N THR A 14 35.85 -30.82 -0.20
CA THR A 14 36.86 -31.14 0.81
C THR A 14 36.37 -32.29 1.70
N ALA A 15 37.05 -33.43 1.63
CA ALA A 15 36.83 -34.55 2.50
C ALA A 15 37.63 -34.36 3.81
N THR A 16 36.95 -34.40 4.94
CA THR A 16 37.58 -34.41 6.28
C THR A 16 37.64 -35.83 6.84
N LEU A 17 38.84 -36.29 7.11
CA LEU A 17 39.11 -37.56 7.79
C LEU A 17 38.72 -37.42 9.28
N ALA A 18 37.96 -38.37 9.79
CA ALA A 18 37.65 -38.51 11.23
C ALA A 18 38.67 -39.42 11.88
N THR A 19 39.44 -38.93 12.83
CA THR A 19 40.29 -39.71 13.71
C THR A 19 39.47 -40.13 14.96
N ALA A 20 39.35 -41.42 15.16
CA ALA A 20 38.74 -42.01 16.36
C ALA A 20 39.73 -42.00 17.53
N ALA A 21 39.36 -41.30 18.60
CA ALA A 21 40.06 -41.35 19.90
C ALA A 21 39.25 -42.23 20.86
N LEU A 22 39.92 -43.23 21.43
CA LEU A 22 39.41 -44.09 22.50
C LEU A 22 39.34 -43.30 23.82
N ALA A 23 38.15 -43.21 24.40
CA ALA A 23 37.94 -42.57 25.70
C ALA A 23 37.81 -43.65 26.82
N PRO A 24 38.29 -43.37 28.05
CA PRO A 24 38.19 -44.28 29.17
C PRO A 24 36.78 -44.32 29.77
N THR A 25 36.40 -45.51 30.18
CA THR A 25 35.15 -45.83 30.91
C THR A 25 35.09 -45.13 32.25
N ALA A 26 34.17 -44.19 32.44
CA ALA A 26 33.81 -43.57 33.69
C ALA A 26 32.51 -44.18 34.24
N ALA A 27 32.49 -44.35 35.56
CA ALA A 27 31.45 -45.01 36.35
C ALA A 27 30.08 -44.34 36.19
N SER A 28 29.03 -45.17 36.09
CA SER A 28 27.63 -44.75 36.02
C SER A 28 27.15 -44.08 37.28
N ALA A 29 26.90 -42.78 37.22
CA ALA A 29 26.01 -42.10 38.15
C ALA A 29 24.58 -42.22 37.61
N SER A 30 23.62 -42.64 38.42
CA SER A 30 22.22 -42.72 38.08
C SER A 30 21.67 -41.37 37.57
N PRO A 31 21.01 -41.30 36.43
CA PRO A 31 20.46 -40.05 35.95
C PRO A 31 19.25 -39.65 36.80
N THR A 32 19.38 -38.51 37.48
CA THR A 32 18.19 -37.78 38.00
C THR A 32 17.33 -37.38 36.82
N ALA A 33 16.06 -37.79 36.82
CA ALA A 33 15.13 -37.45 35.74
C ALA A 33 15.04 -35.92 35.57
N PRO A 34 15.16 -35.38 34.36
CA PRO A 34 15.03 -33.94 34.12
C PRO A 34 13.62 -33.48 34.47
N ILE A 35 13.51 -32.40 35.23
CA ILE A 35 12.24 -31.70 35.47
C ILE A 35 11.72 -31.25 34.10
N PRO A 36 10.48 -31.59 33.72
CA PRO A 36 9.92 -31.16 32.43
C PRO A 36 9.93 -29.63 32.38
N ALA A 37 10.53 -29.06 31.33
CA ALA A 37 10.47 -27.63 31.09
C ALA A 37 9.01 -27.16 30.98
N PRO A 38 8.65 -26.01 31.54
CA PRO A 38 7.31 -25.46 31.42
C PRO A 38 6.97 -25.33 29.93
N ALA A 39 5.77 -25.77 29.58
CA ALA A 39 5.26 -25.65 28.19
C ALA A 39 5.38 -24.18 27.76
N PRO A 40 5.84 -23.89 26.53
CA PRO A 40 5.88 -22.52 26.04
C PRO A 40 4.47 -21.94 26.10
N ALA A 41 4.37 -20.73 26.65
CA ALA A 41 3.09 -19.99 26.64
C ALA A 41 2.59 -19.89 25.19
N PRO A 42 1.28 -20.04 24.94
CA PRO A 42 0.75 -19.90 23.60
C PRO A 42 1.17 -18.53 23.05
N ALA A 43 1.77 -18.54 21.86
CA ALA A 43 2.14 -17.31 21.19
C ALA A 43 0.87 -16.46 21.03
N ALA A 44 0.94 -15.20 21.49
CA ALA A 44 -0.16 -14.26 21.29
C ALA A 44 -0.49 -14.24 19.79
N ALA A 45 -1.74 -14.51 19.47
CA ALA A 45 -2.21 -14.45 18.07
C ALA A 45 -1.88 -13.06 17.52
N ALA A 46 -1.27 -13.01 16.35
CA ALA A 46 -1.07 -11.75 15.66
C ALA A 46 -2.41 -11.02 15.53
N PRO A 47 -2.48 -9.70 15.78
CA PRO A 47 -3.72 -8.97 15.64
C PRO A 47 -4.27 -9.20 14.23
N ALA A 48 -5.56 -9.53 14.12
CA ALA A 48 -6.22 -9.67 12.84
C ALA A 48 -6.04 -8.36 12.05
N LEU A 49 -5.64 -8.48 10.79
CA LEU A 49 -5.52 -7.31 9.93
C LEU A 49 -6.90 -6.67 9.75
N ASP A 50 -6.97 -5.36 10.01
CA ASP A 50 -8.19 -4.61 9.76
C ASP A 50 -8.42 -4.46 8.25
N THR A 51 -9.38 -5.19 7.73
CA THR A 51 -9.77 -5.19 6.31
C THR A 51 -11.11 -4.50 6.06
N ALA A 52 -11.66 -3.79 7.06
CA ALA A 52 -12.90 -3.05 6.91
C ALA A 52 -12.76 -1.93 5.85
N PRO A 53 -13.85 -1.52 5.19
CA PRO A 53 -13.87 -0.34 4.33
C PRO A 53 -13.41 0.92 5.07
N CYS A 54 -12.91 1.91 4.32
CA CYS A 54 -12.49 3.20 4.87
C CYS A 54 -13.64 4.06 5.39
N GLY A 55 -14.85 3.79 4.95
CA GLY A 55 -16.05 4.56 5.32
C GLY A 55 -17.27 4.06 4.57
N PRO A 56 -18.33 4.88 4.47
CA PRO A 56 -19.52 4.54 3.72
C PRO A 56 -19.21 4.30 2.24
N VAL A 57 -19.74 3.22 1.69
CA VAL A 57 -19.55 2.82 0.30
C VAL A 57 -20.87 2.43 -0.36
N GLY A 58 -20.92 2.44 -1.69
CA GLY A 58 -22.06 1.99 -2.46
C GLY A 58 -21.71 1.70 -3.91
N ALA A 59 -22.61 1.02 -4.60
CA ALA A 59 -22.45 0.64 -6.00
C ALA A 59 -22.47 1.85 -6.96
N TYR A 60 -22.96 2.99 -6.49
CA TYR A 60 -23.08 4.20 -7.31
C TYR A 60 -21.97 5.19 -6.99
N ARG A 61 -21.40 5.79 -8.03
CA ARG A 61 -20.55 6.96 -7.90
C ARG A 61 -21.39 8.10 -7.35
N SER A 62 -21.22 8.46 -6.09
CA SER A 62 -21.95 9.58 -5.48
C SER A 62 -21.50 10.94 -6.00
N TRP A 63 -20.37 10.96 -6.73
CA TRP A 63 -19.69 12.17 -7.15
C TRP A 63 -19.29 12.06 -8.62
N ASP A 64 -19.83 12.94 -9.43
CA ASP A 64 -19.41 13.10 -10.82
C ASP A 64 -18.15 13.99 -10.91
N TRP A 65 -17.23 13.89 -9.96
CA TRP A 65 -15.99 14.67 -9.89
C TRP A 65 -15.19 14.59 -11.21
N TRP A 66 -15.21 13.47 -11.86
CA TRP A 66 -14.57 13.25 -13.15
C TRP A 66 -15.19 14.06 -14.30
N ARG A 67 -16.44 14.50 -14.18
CA ARG A 67 -17.09 15.36 -15.18
C ARG A 67 -16.65 16.81 -15.08
N THR A 68 -16.20 17.22 -13.90
CA THR A 68 -15.71 18.58 -13.65
C THR A 68 -14.20 18.67 -13.66
N THR A 69 -13.50 17.55 -13.83
CA THR A 69 -12.05 17.51 -13.88
C THR A 69 -11.53 18.16 -15.18
N THR A 70 -10.44 18.89 -15.05
CA THR A 70 -9.71 19.44 -16.19
C THR A 70 -8.71 18.45 -16.80
N ASN A 71 -8.48 17.31 -16.13
CA ASN A 71 -7.62 16.25 -16.62
C ASN A 71 -8.38 15.29 -17.53
N PRO A 72 -8.19 15.34 -18.85
CA PRO A 72 -8.92 14.50 -19.79
C PRO A 72 -8.71 13.00 -19.57
N LEU A 73 -7.52 12.60 -19.11
CA LEU A 73 -7.23 11.20 -18.80
C LEU A 73 -8.16 10.65 -17.72
N ILE A 74 -8.40 11.41 -16.66
CA ILE A 74 -9.35 11.03 -15.61
C ILE A 74 -10.76 10.89 -16.19
N ALA A 75 -11.21 11.93 -16.92
CA ALA A 75 -12.55 11.97 -17.49
C ALA A 75 -12.80 10.81 -18.47
N ASP A 76 -11.84 10.52 -19.33
CA ASP A 76 -11.96 9.48 -20.35
C ASP A 76 -11.88 8.09 -19.71
N THR A 77 -10.94 7.85 -18.82
CA THR A 77 -10.78 6.57 -18.12
C THR A 77 -12.03 6.18 -17.34
N VAL A 78 -12.66 7.13 -16.64
CA VAL A 78 -13.87 6.84 -15.87
C VAL A 78 -15.10 6.67 -16.77
N ARG A 79 -15.14 7.31 -17.94
CA ARG A 79 -16.23 7.13 -18.93
C ARG A 79 -16.17 5.78 -19.63
N GLU A 80 -14.98 5.35 -20.01
CA GLU A 80 -14.77 4.17 -20.85
C GLU A 80 -14.79 2.86 -20.06
N THR A 81 -14.85 2.93 -18.74
CA THR A 81 -14.76 1.75 -17.88
C THR A 81 -16.04 0.92 -17.90
N ALA A 82 -16.19 0.10 -18.92
CA ALA A 82 -17.00 -1.09 -18.88
C ALA A 82 -16.20 -2.22 -18.20
N VAL A 83 -15.98 -2.13 -16.88
CA VAL A 83 -15.28 -3.20 -16.17
C VAL A 83 -16.29 -4.26 -15.76
N SER A 84 -15.89 -5.52 -15.90
CA SER A 84 -16.69 -6.67 -15.45
C SER A 84 -16.85 -6.76 -13.95
N GLU A 85 -16.05 -6.01 -13.19
CA GLU A 85 -16.08 -5.98 -11.73
C GLU A 85 -17.14 -5.02 -11.19
N ARG A 86 -17.75 -5.40 -10.07
CA ARG A 86 -18.67 -4.53 -9.33
C ARG A 86 -17.89 -3.71 -8.34
N TRP A 87 -17.61 -2.44 -8.66
CA TRP A 87 -16.89 -1.53 -7.79
C TRP A 87 -17.77 -0.97 -6.68
N GLN A 88 -17.19 -0.83 -5.50
CA GLN A 88 -17.75 -0.08 -4.38
C GLN A 88 -17.09 1.28 -4.29
N TRP A 89 -17.88 2.33 -4.51
CA TRP A 89 -17.41 3.70 -4.50
C TRP A 89 -17.50 4.29 -3.10
N ARG A 90 -16.46 5.03 -2.72
CA ARG A 90 -16.44 5.79 -1.48
C ARG A 90 -17.47 6.92 -1.53
N HIS A 91 -18.18 7.14 -0.40
CA HIS A 91 -19.25 8.13 -0.26
C HIS A 91 -18.97 9.19 0.83
N ASP A 92 -17.72 9.38 1.21
CA ASP A 92 -17.31 10.42 2.15
C ASP A 92 -16.23 11.32 1.54
N THR A 93 -15.86 12.37 2.31
CA THR A 93 -14.82 13.35 1.98
C THR A 93 -13.68 13.30 2.98
N ASN A 94 -13.58 12.21 3.75
CA ASN A 94 -12.50 12.08 4.70
C ASN A 94 -11.15 12.17 3.99
N THR A 95 -10.19 12.76 4.67
CA THR A 95 -8.84 12.91 4.16
C THR A 95 -8.23 11.57 3.79
N LEU A 96 -7.64 11.53 2.62
CA LEU A 96 -6.83 10.41 2.12
C LEU A 96 -5.36 10.77 2.18
N TRP A 97 -4.54 9.74 2.14
CA TRP A 97 -3.10 9.84 2.22
C TRP A 97 -2.44 9.07 1.08
N ARG A 98 -1.32 9.62 0.57
CA ARG A 98 -0.49 8.89 -0.38
C ARG A 98 0.98 9.09 -0.05
N GLY A 99 1.74 8.00 0.03
CA GLY A 99 3.20 8.03 0.14
C GLY A 99 3.85 8.05 -1.23
N ASP A 100 4.86 8.89 -1.41
CA ASP A 100 5.63 8.98 -2.65
C ASP A 100 7.10 9.30 -2.36
N THR A 101 8.00 8.75 -3.16
CA THR A 101 9.45 8.95 -3.02
C THR A 101 9.99 10.04 -3.94
N ARG A 102 9.17 10.60 -4.84
CA ARG A 102 9.56 11.68 -5.74
C ARG A 102 9.81 12.96 -4.97
N GLU A 103 10.90 13.67 -5.29
CA GLU A 103 11.28 14.89 -4.57
C GLU A 103 10.60 16.16 -5.12
N ASN A 104 10.04 16.10 -6.32
CA ASN A 104 9.42 17.27 -6.96
C ASN A 104 7.95 17.46 -6.52
N VAL A 105 7.77 17.95 -5.28
CA VAL A 105 6.44 18.20 -4.69
C VAL A 105 5.67 19.27 -5.47
N THR A 106 6.35 20.29 -5.99
CA THR A 106 5.69 21.40 -6.69
C THR A 106 4.99 20.93 -7.95
N ASP A 107 5.62 20.06 -8.73
CA ASP A 107 5.00 19.50 -9.93
C ASP A 107 3.77 18.67 -9.58
N LEU A 108 3.81 17.93 -8.46
CA LEU A 108 2.65 17.16 -8.00
C LEU A 108 1.50 18.05 -7.51
N PHE A 109 1.80 19.23 -6.99
CA PHE A 109 0.76 20.22 -6.67
C PHE A 109 0.13 20.82 -7.94
N GLU A 110 0.90 20.91 -9.03
CA GLU A 110 0.41 21.43 -10.30
C GLU A 110 -0.34 20.38 -11.12
N GLN A 111 0.28 19.25 -11.33
CA GLN A 111 -0.18 18.21 -12.27
C GLN A 111 -1.07 17.16 -11.59
N GLY A 112 -0.93 16.99 -10.27
CA GLY A 112 -1.55 15.93 -9.53
C GLY A 112 -0.80 14.60 -9.66
N PHE A 113 -1.50 13.54 -9.26
CA PHE A 113 -1.01 12.18 -9.43
C PHE A 113 -1.58 11.58 -10.71
N THR A 114 -0.74 11.49 -11.72
CA THR A 114 -1.06 10.77 -12.95
C THR A 114 -0.74 9.28 -12.81
N PRO A 115 -1.53 8.38 -13.42
CA PRO A 115 -1.23 6.96 -13.42
C PRO A 115 0.03 6.66 -14.23
N ARG A 116 0.56 5.45 -14.08
CA ARG A 116 1.75 4.99 -14.81
C ARG A 116 1.46 4.54 -16.23
N GLY A 117 0.19 4.44 -16.60
CA GLY A 117 -0.28 4.06 -17.93
C GLY A 117 -1.78 4.30 -18.05
N ASP A 118 -2.35 3.79 -19.13
CA ASP A 118 -3.74 3.96 -19.52
C ASP A 118 -4.58 2.66 -19.45
N ALA A 119 -3.93 1.53 -19.19
CA ALA A 119 -4.63 0.25 -19.10
C ALA A 119 -5.53 0.16 -17.86
N MET A 120 -6.82 0.02 -18.10
CA MET A 120 -7.80 -0.24 -17.05
C MET A 120 -7.82 -1.74 -16.73
N ILE A 121 -6.83 -2.20 -15.97
CA ILE A 121 -6.76 -3.59 -15.51
C ILE A 121 -7.80 -3.85 -14.41
N PRO A 122 -8.31 -5.09 -14.28
CA PRO A 122 -9.20 -5.45 -13.18
C PRO A 122 -8.58 -5.12 -11.83
N LEU A 123 -9.37 -4.58 -10.91
CA LEU A 123 -8.87 -4.16 -9.60
C LEU A 123 -8.28 -5.34 -8.81
N ALA A 124 -8.89 -6.54 -8.91
CA ALA A 124 -8.33 -7.76 -8.34
C ALA A 124 -6.91 -8.04 -8.82
N GLU A 125 -6.64 -7.87 -10.11
CA GLU A 125 -5.30 -8.04 -10.69
C GLU A 125 -4.35 -6.94 -10.20
N TYR A 126 -4.82 -5.70 -10.19
CA TYR A 126 -4.05 -4.54 -9.76
C TYR A 126 -3.52 -4.68 -8.32
N ILE A 127 -4.38 -5.02 -7.36
CA ILE A 127 -4.02 -5.13 -5.94
C ILE A 127 -3.15 -6.35 -5.63
N VAL A 128 -3.25 -7.44 -6.40
CA VAL A 128 -2.41 -8.64 -6.21
C VAL A 128 -1.02 -8.42 -6.81
N LYS A 129 -0.92 -7.76 -7.94
CA LYS A 129 0.35 -7.49 -8.63
C LYS A 129 1.09 -6.24 -8.10
N GLY A 130 0.49 -5.48 -7.18
CA GLY A 130 1.12 -4.27 -6.63
C GLY A 130 1.20 -3.11 -7.62
N GLY A 131 0.18 -2.92 -8.44
CA GLY A 131 0.07 -1.80 -9.36
C GLY A 131 1.01 -1.90 -10.57
N GLY A 132 0.66 -2.68 -11.55
CA GLY A 132 1.47 -2.91 -12.76
C GLY A 132 2.01 -1.65 -13.44
N GLN A 133 3.03 -1.82 -14.30
CA GLN A 133 3.77 -0.72 -14.95
C GLN A 133 2.89 0.10 -15.94
N ASN A 134 1.80 -0.46 -16.43
CA ASN A 134 0.90 0.19 -17.38
C ASN A 134 -0.54 0.21 -16.83
N SER A 135 -0.72 0.81 -15.65
CA SER A 135 -2.03 0.86 -15.01
C SER A 135 -2.58 2.27 -14.96
N ALA A 136 -3.88 2.42 -15.27
CA ALA A 136 -4.62 3.66 -15.11
C ALA A 136 -5.02 3.97 -13.67
N HIS A 137 -4.68 3.12 -12.71
CA HIS A 137 -5.01 3.25 -11.30
C HIS A 137 -4.00 4.10 -10.53
N VAL A 138 -4.50 4.92 -9.62
CA VAL A 138 -3.69 5.69 -8.65
C VAL A 138 -4.19 5.42 -7.25
N SER A 139 -3.35 4.75 -6.45
CA SER A 139 -3.66 4.36 -5.09
C SER A 139 -3.51 5.49 -4.08
N THR A 140 -4.45 5.57 -3.16
CA THR A 140 -4.35 6.30 -1.89
C THR A 140 -4.72 5.37 -0.74
N THR A 141 -4.70 5.87 0.47
CA THR A 141 -5.15 5.11 1.65
C THR A 141 -5.86 6.04 2.63
N CYS A 142 -6.80 5.52 3.40
CA CYS A 142 -7.39 6.25 4.51
C CYS A 142 -6.52 6.20 5.79
N GLU A 143 -5.39 5.49 5.76
CA GLU A 143 -4.50 5.29 6.89
C GLU A 143 -3.16 6.01 6.69
N LYS A 144 -2.91 7.08 7.44
CA LYS A 144 -1.68 7.87 7.33
C LYS A 144 -0.41 7.04 7.50
N TRP A 145 -0.41 6.08 8.43
CA TRP A 145 0.76 5.23 8.68
C TRP A 145 1.13 4.35 7.48
N VAL A 146 0.13 3.94 6.69
CA VAL A 146 0.33 3.21 5.43
C VAL A 146 1.06 4.10 4.41
N ALA A 147 0.61 5.34 4.25
CA ALA A 147 1.28 6.30 3.37
C ALA A 147 2.72 6.58 3.83
N GLN A 148 2.96 6.71 5.14
CA GLN A 148 4.31 6.87 5.70
C GLN A 148 5.20 5.67 5.38
N LYS A 149 4.68 4.46 5.50
CA LYS A 149 5.40 3.22 5.15
C LYS A 149 5.81 3.21 3.67
N PHE A 150 4.91 3.58 2.76
CA PHE A 150 5.22 3.65 1.33
C PHE A 150 6.18 4.80 0.99
N ALA A 151 6.02 5.96 1.61
CA ALA A 151 6.91 7.10 1.40
C ALA A 151 8.36 6.82 1.80
N THR A 152 8.55 6.02 2.85
CA THR A 152 9.88 5.72 3.40
C THR A 152 10.41 4.34 2.98
N TYR A 153 9.75 3.71 2.02
CA TYR A 153 10.19 2.44 1.46
C TYR A 153 11.47 2.63 0.64
N GLY A 154 12.45 1.75 0.87
CA GLY A 154 13.72 1.81 0.16
C GLY A 154 14.91 2.28 1.01
N ALA A 155 16.06 2.44 0.37
CA ALA A 155 17.33 2.70 1.06
C ALA A 155 17.40 4.08 1.75
N ALA A 156 16.76 5.09 1.16
CA ALA A 156 16.77 6.46 1.69
C ALA A 156 15.96 6.62 2.98
N LYS A 157 14.99 5.73 3.23
CA LYS A 157 14.07 5.77 4.37
C LYS A 157 13.38 7.12 4.55
N THR A 158 13.26 7.90 3.47
CA THR A 158 12.71 9.26 3.46
C THR A 158 11.81 9.43 2.24
N GLY A 159 10.70 10.15 2.43
CA GLY A 159 9.78 10.46 1.34
C GLY A 159 8.64 11.36 1.79
N TRP A 160 7.75 11.66 0.89
CA TRP A 160 6.67 12.59 1.08
C TRP A 160 5.33 11.88 1.30
N VAL A 161 4.58 12.36 2.27
CA VAL A 161 3.19 11.94 2.54
C VAL A 161 2.28 13.10 2.18
N TYR A 162 1.42 12.86 1.21
CA TYR A 162 0.47 13.82 0.69
C TYR A 162 -0.87 13.66 1.39
N GLU A 163 -1.43 14.78 1.83
CA GLU A 163 -2.78 14.91 2.36
C GLU A 163 -3.71 15.32 1.23
N ILE A 164 -4.76 14.53 0.97
CA ILE A 164 -5.58 14.62 -0.23
C ILE A 164 -7.05 14.62 0.15
N ASP A 165 -7.78 15.64 -0.28
CA ASP A 165 -9.23 15.79 -0.07
C ASP A 165 -9.96 15.63 -1.41
N ALA A 166 -9.65 14.57 -2.16
CA ALA A 166 -10.33 14.26 -3.42
C ALA A 166 -11.67 13.57 -3.17
N PRO A 167 -12.73 13.98 -3.89
CA PRO A 167 -14.01 13.27 -3.82
C PRO A 167 -13.96 11.95 -4.57
N GLY A 168 -14.82 11.01 -4.20
CA GLY A 168 -14.95 9.71 -4.86
C GLY A 168 -13.82 8.74 -4.55
N GLY A 169 -13.42 7.99 -5.54
CA GLY A 169 -12.50 6.85 -5.43
C GLY A 169 -13.21 5.53 -5.16
N ILE A 170 -12.54 4.45 -5.50
CA ILE A 170 -13.03 3.07 -5.32
C ILE A 170 -12.46 2.54 -4.01
N ASP A 171 -13.32 2.13 -3.08
CA ASP A 171 -12.88 1.41 -1.89
C ASP A 171 -12.50 -0.03 -2.27
N VAL A 172 -11.20 -0.31 -2.22
CA VAL A 172 -10.64 -1.61 -2.63
C VAL A 172 -11.11 -2.73 -1.71
N ASN A 173 -11.17 -2.48 -0.41
CA ASN A 173 -11.58 -3.50 0.56
C ASN A 173 -13.06 -3.87 0.41
N ALA A 174 -13.92 -2.87 0.25
CA ALA A 174 -15.33 -3.11 0.00
C ALA A 174 -15.58 -3.81 -1.34
N THR A 175 -14.83 -3.42 -2.38
CA THR A 175 -14.89 -4.05 -3.70
C THR A 175 -14.43 -5.50 -3.64
N ALA A 176 -13.34 -5.78 -2.92
CA ALA A 176 -12.84 -7.14 -2.71
C ALA A 176 -13.88 -8.02 -2.00
N ALA A 177 -14.48 -7.52 -0.93
CA ALA A 177 -15.53 -8.23 -0.19
C ALA A 177 -16.74 -8.55 -1.07
N LEU A 178 -17.19 -7.58 -1.89
CA LEU A 178 -18.33 -7.76 -2.79
C LEU A 178 -18.06 -8.82 -3.86
N ASN A 179 -16.86 -8.83 -4.42
CA ASN A 179 -16.46 -9.75 -5.50
C ASN A 179 -15.84 -11.05 -4.97
N ARG A 180 -15.69 -11.21 -3.66
CA ARG A 180 -15.16 -12.40 -2.99
C ARG A 180 -13.74 -12.78 -3.43
N TYR A 181 -12.88 -11.77 -3.61
CA TYR A 181 -11.47 -12.04 -3.83
C TYR A 181 -10.62 -11.63 -2.62
N GLU A 182 -9.54 -12.36 -2.43
CA GLU A 182 -8.60 -12.16 -1.34
C GLU A 182 -7.33 -11.48 -1.85
N SER A 183 -6.76 -10.64 -0.99
CA SER A 183 -5.45 -10.05 -1.25
C SER A 183 -4.68 -9.92 0.06
N PRO A 184 -3.38 -10.21 0.06
CA PRO A 184 -2.53 -9.99 1.22
C PRO A 184 -2.33 -8.50 1.53
N TYR A 185 -2.83 -7.59 0.68
CA TYR A 185 -2.63 -6.15 0.77
C TYR A 185 -3.86 -5.37 1.26
N LEU A 186 -4.95 -6.02 1.64
CA LEU A 186 -6.17 -5.35 2.14
C LEU A 186 -5.92 -4.49 3.39
N TRP A 187 -4.85 -4.75 4.13
CA TRP A 187 -4.41 -3.90 5.25
C TRP A 187 -3.97 -2.49 4.82
N ASN A 188 -3.73 -2.28 3.51
CA ASN A 188 -3.39 -0.96 2.97
C ASN A 188 -4.58 0.01 3.05
N LYS A 189 -5.80 -0.49 3.23
CA LYS A 189 -7.02 0.35 3.25
C LYS A 189 -7.04 1.29 2.06
N GLU A 190 -6.91 0.72 0.89
CA GLU A 190 -6.69 1.46 -0.34
C GLU A 190 -7.98 2.07 -0.88
N ILE A 191 -7.87 3.33 -1.27
CA ILE A 191 -8.85 4.01 -2.12
C ILE A 191 -8.17 4.28 -3.45
N ASP A 192 -8.71 3.70 -4.51
CA ASP A 192 -8.17 3.78 -5.85
C ASP A 192 -8.88 4.82 -6.72
N PHE A 193 -8.09 5.55 -7.50
CA PHE A 193 -8.58 6.58 -8.42
C PHE A 193 -8.20 6.24 -9.86
N PRO A 194 -9.15 5.71 -10.65
CA PRO A 194 -8.94 5.52 -12.08
C PRO A 194 -8.66 6.86 -12.79
N GLY A 195 -7.59 6.92 -13.57
CA GLY A 195 -7.19 8.12 -14.32
C GLY A 195 -6.36 9.12 -13.53
N GLY A 196 -6.29 9.01 -12.18
CA GLY A 196 -5.44 9.87 -11.36
C GLY A 196 -6.19 10.82 -10.43
N ILE A 197 -5.45 11.77 -9.87
CA ILE A 197 -5.96 12.76 -8.90
C ILE A 197 -5.38 14.12 -9.29
N GLU A 198 -6.23 15.12 -9.49
CA GLU A 198 -5.75 16.47 -9.81
C GLU A 198 -5.03 17.12 -8.63
N GLY A 199 -4.03 17.97 -8.95
CA GLY A 199 -3.23 18.67 -7.95
C GLY A 199 -4.05 19.57 -7.03
N ARG A 200 -5.17 20.12 -7.50
CA ARG A 200 -6.06 20.96 -6.69
C ARG A 200 -6.68 20.26 -5.48
N TYR A 201 -6.70 18.93 -5.46
CA TYR A 201 -7.18 18.13 -4.33
C TYR A 201 -6.08 17.77 -3.33
N ILE A 202 -4.83 18.05 -3.65
CA ILE A 202 -3.70 17.84 -2.75
C ILE A 202 -3.58 19.06 -1.84
N LYS A 203 -3.79 18.90 -0.54
CA LYS A 203 -3.77 20.00 0.43
C LYS A 203 -2.36 20.38 0.84
N GLN A 204 -1.55 19.38 1.16
CA GLN A 204 -0.16 19.54 1.56
C GLN A 204 0.63 18.27 1.36
N ALA A 205 1.95 18.40 1.44
CA ALA A 205 2.89 17.28 1.50
C ALA A 205 3.84 17.47 2.67
N CYS A 206 4.00 16.45 3.52
CA CYS A 206 4.95 16.45 4.62
C CYS A 206 6.03 15.41 4.36
N LYS A 207 7.29 15.78 4.56
CA LYS A 207 8.44 14.89 4.40
C LYS A 207 8.65 14.10 5.68
N PHE A 208 8.75 12.78 5.57
CA PHE A 208 8.99 11.89 6.70
C PHE A 208 10.29 11.11 6.51
N HIS A 209 10.94 10.83 7.63
CA HIS A 209 12.07 9.93 7.73
C HIS A 209 11.74 8.77 8.69
N LEU A 210 12.01 7.55 8.26
CA LEU A 210 11.88 6.36 9.11
C LEU A 210 13.08 6.29 10.06
N THR A 211 12.86 6.58 11.34
CA THR A 211 13.92 6.60 12.36
C THR A 211 14.17 5.23 12.99
N LYS A 212 13.10 4.44 13.16
CA LYS A 212 13.18 3.14 13.82
C LYS A 212 12.06 2.21 13.33
N THR A 213 12.40 0.93 13.25
CA THR A 213 11.41 -0.16 13.16
C THR A 213 11.60 -1.04 14.40
N ASP A 214 10.56 -1.20 15.18
CA ASP A 214 10.58 -2.12 16.32
C ASP A 214 10.74 -3.57 15.83
N PRO A 215 11.74 -4.31 16.29
CA PRO A 215 12.01 -5.66 15.77
C PRO A 215 10.96 -6.69 16.17
N GLN A 216 10.22 -6.46 17.25
CA GLN A 216 9.22 -7.39 17.79
C GLN A 216 7.84 -7.09 17.24
N THR A 217 7.40 -5.84 17.33
CA THR A 217 6.05 -5.42 16.93
C THR A 217 5.95 -5.04 15.46
N LYS A 218 7.10 -4.82 14.78
CA LYS A 218 7.20 -4.28 13.40
C LYS A 218 6.59 -2.89 13.25
N VAL A 219 6.35 -2.18 14.33
CA VAL A 219 5.86 -0.80 14.33
C VAL A 219 7.00 0.15 13.94
N ASN A 220 6.69 1.03 13.01
CA ASN A 220 7.61 2.06 12.52
C ASN A 220 7.44 3.37 13.29
N THR A 221 8.56 4.04 13.57
CA THR A 221 8.59 5.39 14.12
C THR A 221 9.11 6.35 13.05
N TYR A 222 8.43 7.46 12.87
CA TYR A 222 8.75 8.45 11.84
C TYR A 222 9.00 9.82 12.43
N GLU A 223 9.99 10.51 11.88
CA GLU A 223 10.24 11.94 12.12
C GLU A 223 9.64 12.76 10.99
N ASN A 224 8.92 13.83 11.33
CA ASN A 224 8.43 14.79 10.34
C ASN A 224 9.50 15.87 10.10
N LEU A 225 10.01 15.93 8.89
CA LEU A 225 11.07 16.86 8.47
C LEU A 225 10.52 18.21 7.93
N GLY A 226 9.22 18.42 7.99
CA GLY A 226 8.56 19.63 7.53
C GLY A 226 7.52 19.38 6.44
N CYS A 227 6.67 20.37 6.23
CA CYS A 227 5.56 20.29 5.28
C CYS A 227 5.62 21.46 4.28
N LYS A 228 5.09 21.21 3.07
CA LYS A 228 4.78 22.21 2.05
C LYS A 228 3.29 22.26 1.84
N THR A 229 2.69 23.44 1.91
CA THR A 229 1.29 23.67 1.62
C THR A 229 1.09 23.92 0.13
N ASN A 230 0.00 23.41 -0.42
CA ASN A 230 -0.37 23.67 -1.81
C ASN A 230 -1.25 24.91 -1.89
N GLU A 231 -0.76 25.99 -2.41
CA GLU A 231 -1.50 27.25 -2.59
C GLU A 231 -2.64 27.13 -3.62
N ARG A 232 -2.59 26.10 -4.47
CA ARG A 232 -3.62 25.77 -5.47
C ARG A 232 -4.71 24.86 -4.92
N PHE A 233 -4.63 24.47 -3.66
CA PHE A 233 -5.63 23.61 -3.03
C PHE A 233 -7.01 24.24 -3.12
N ARG A 234 -7.95 23.53 -3.67
CA ARG A 234 -9.36 23.92 -3.78
C ARG A 234 -10.20 22.70 -3.44
N PRO A 235 -10.57 22.55 -2.15
CA PRO A 235 -11.50 21.49 -1.78
C PRO A 235 -12.79 21.73 -2.54
N GLU A 236 -13.35 20.67 -3.08
CA GLU A 236 -14.71 20.75 -3.59
C GLU A 236 -15.61 21.08 -2.39
N ARG A 237 -16.16 22.29 -2.38
CA ARG A 237 -17.22 22.59 -1.44
C ARG A 237 -18.34 21.59 -1.72
N GLN A 238 -18.86 20.98 -0.69
CA GLN A 238 -20.10 20.19 -0.75
C GLN A 238 -21.27 21.11 -1.17
N ALA A 239 -21.22 21.62 -2.39
CA ALA A 239 -22.31 22.37 -2.96
C ALA A 239 -23.39 21.34 -3.31
N GLY A 240 -24.30 21.12 -2.35
CA GLY A 240 -25.59 20.51 -2.63
C GLY A 240 -25.56 19.04 -2.97
N LEU A 241 -24.92 18.20 -2.15
CA LEU A 241 -25.19 16.77 -2.14
C LEU A 241 -26.48 16.48 -1.35
N GLU A 242 -27.57 17.07 -1.78
CA GLU A 242 -28.87 16.44 -1.57
C GLU A 242 -28.91 15.21 -2.48
N MET A 243 -28.72 14.03 -1.89
CA MET A 243 -29.02 12.77 -2.54
C MET A 243 -30.40 12.89 -3.18
N PRO A 244 -30.56 12.67 -4.48
CA PRO A 244 -31.89 12.52 -5.01
C PRO A 244 -32.55 11.37 -4.24
N ALA A 245 -33.68 11.66 -3.60
CA ALA A 245 -34.45 10.65 -2.88
C ALA A 245 -34.63 9.45 -3.81
N GLN A 246 -34.20 8.28 -3.37
CA GLN A 246 -34.41 7.03 -4.08
C GLN A 246 -35.93 6.89 -4.29
N ARG A 247 -36.38 6.93 -5.53
CA ARG A 247 -37.73 6.57 -5.92
C ARG A 247 -37.77 5.11 -6.34
#